data_233af4cae38c754ccb88e07f78d603c7
#
_entry.id   233af4cae38c754ccb88e07f78d603c7
#
_cell.length_a   1.000
_cell.length_b   1.000
_cell.length_c   1.000
_cell.angle_alpha   90.00
_cell.angle_beta   90.00
_cell.angle_gamma   90.00
#
_symmetry.space_group_name_H-M   'P 1'
#
loop_
_entity.id
_entity.type
_entity.pdbx_description
1 polymer ?
#
loop_
_entity_poly.entity_id
_entity_poly.type
_entity_poly.pdbx_seq_one_letter_code
_entity_poly.pdbx_strand_id
1 'polypeptide(L)'
;MKARATMVALVPALLLASVGCSSTNTPATGKAPDPKGSAGSASAAPGAPAPSAPATGAAAPKTGGSRLERSALAQGDLPGYQISAQGKNPNAPDGQPQADKKACQPLADIMGDKPDPSARETLSRGIGSQKQMGLAVSASVSSYSESDAKALIARLKAAVAACGTGFSAKVEKQTGAYREVRAADYRTGGDESVSWTMTAAAEGVSAQVHLVVVREGDTVVRLMALDVAGARQKAQVPKEVADKQLAKIQQARQSG
;
A
#
# COMPACT_ATOMS: atom_id res chain seq x y z
N MET A 1 27.14 -24.17 39.91
CA MET A 1 26.03 -24.74 39.17
C MET A 1 25.94 -24.07 37.83
N LYS A 2 26.25 -24.80 36.72
CA LYS A 2 26.32 -24.26 35.38
C LYS A 2 24.98 -24.45 34.67
N ALA A 3 24.23 -23.38 34.41
CA ALA A 3 23.02 -23.42 33.60
C ALA A 3 23.39 -23.40 32.11
N ARG A 4 23.03 -24.47 31.40
CA ARG A 4 23.14 -24.56 29.93
C ARG A 4 21.94 -23.88 29.33
N ALA A 5 22.18 -22.79 28.57
CA ALA A 5 21.17 -22.16 27.72
C ALA A 5 21.04 -22.98 26.43
N THR A 6 19.86 -23.52 26.19
CA THR A 6 19.50 -24.20 24.94
C THR A 6 18.93 -23.14 24.01
N MET A 7 19.68 -22.80 22.96
CA MET A 7 19.18 -21.98 21.85
C MET A 7 18.23 -22.84 21.00
N VAL A 8 16.97 -22.45 20.94
CA VAL A 8 16.02 -22.93 19.93
C VAL A 8 15.96 -21.86 18.85
N ALA A 9 16.57 -22.17 17.72
CA ALA A 9 16.48 -21.35 16.51
C ALA A 9 15.15 -21.70 15.82
N LEU A 10 14.17 -20.82 15.91
CA LEU A 10 12.97 -20.85 15.06
C LEU A 10 13.21 -19.94 13.86
N VAL A 11 13.40 -20.57 12.71
CA VAL A 11 13.46 -19.91 11.40
C VAL A 11 12.02 -19.75 10.92
N PRO A 12 11.51 -18.53 10.67
CA PRO A 12 10.26 -18.37 9.97
C PRO A 12 10.48 -18.63 8.48
N ALA A 13 9.84 -19.68 7.96
CA ALA A 13 9.81 -19.98 6.54
C ALA A 13 8.98 -18.92 5.80
N LEU A 14 9.66 -18.06 5.04
CA LEU A 14 9.02 -17.23 4.01
C LEU A 14 8.58 -18.15 2.87
N LEU A 15 7.31 -18.47 2.80
CA LEU A 15 6.69 -19.11 1.65
C LEU A 15 6.51 -18.09 0.53
N LEU A 16 7.47 -18.02 -0.37
CA LEU A 16 7.34 -17.38 -1.68
C LEU A 16 6.47 -18.29 -2.56
N ALA A 17 5.20 -17.95 -2.73
CA ALA A 17 4.35 -18.60 -3.72
C ALA A 17 4.74 -18.10 -5.12
N SER A 18 5.58 -18.86 -5.81
CA SER A 18 5.86 -18.69 -7.23
C SER A 18 4.70 -19.27 -8.04
N VAL A 19 3.92 -18.41 -8.70
CA VAL A 19 2.93 -18.81 -9.70
C VAL A 19 3.70 -19.18 -10.98
N GLY A 20 3.95 -20.46 -11.18
CA GLY A 20 4.50 -21.01 -12.40
C GLY A 20 3.40 -21.23 -13.44
N CYS A 21 3.44 -20.51 -14.55
CA CYS A 21 2.70 -20.88 -15.76
C CYS A 21 3.45 -22.03 -16.45
N SER A 22 2.92 -23.25 -16.36
CA SER A 22 3.37 -24.40 -17.12
C SER A 22 2.69 -24.42 -18.49
N SER A 23 3.45 -24.06 -19.53
CA SER A 23 3.08 -24.40 -20.91
C SER A 23 3.74 -25.72 -21.26
N THR A 24 2.96 -26.79 -21.28
CA THR A 24 3.39 -28.10 -21.81
C THR A 24 3.24 -28.12 -23.33
N ASN A 25 4.36 -27.99 -24.04
CA ASN A 25 4.45 -28.40 -25.45
C ASN A 25 5.22 -29.72 -25.55
N THR A 26 4.52 -30.77 -25.93
CA THR A 26 5.09 -32.07 -26.29
C THR A 26 5.44 -32.07 -27.78
N PRO A 27 6.64 -32.46 -28.20
CA PRO A 27 6.96 -32.62 -29.61
C PRO A 27 6.62 -34.02 -30.08
N ALA A 28 5.82 -34.14 -31.16
CA ALA A 28 5.65 -35.37 -31.91
C ALA A 28 6.48 -35.31 -33.19
N THR A 29 7.39 -36.27 -33.32
CA THR A 29 8.17 -36.61 -34.51
C THR A 29 7.30 -37.27 -35.56
N GLY A 30 7.47 -36.89 -36.86
CA GLY A 30 6.85 -37.62 -37.98
C GLY A 30 7.18 -36.99 -39.34
N LYS A 31 8.29 -37.38 -39.90
CA LYS A 31 8.71 -37.76 -41.29
C LYS A 31 7.86 -37.28 -42.48
N ALA A 32 8.55 -36.55 -43.37
CA ALA A 32 8.14 -36.23 -44.75
C ALA A 32 8.01 -37.50 -45.65
N PRO A 33 7.34 -37.44 -46.83
CA PRO A 33 7.97 -36.94 -48.06
C PRO A 33 7.05 -36.16 -49.00
N ASP A 34 7.65 -35.31 -49.84
CA ASP A 34 7.18 -34.77 -51.12
C ASP A 34 6.92 -35.86 -52.17
N PRO A 35 6.33 -35.63 -53.40
CA PRO A 35 6.31 -34.38 -54.18
C PRO A 35 5.10 -34.16 -55.15
N LYS A 36 5.15 -32.99 -55.84
CA LYS A 36 4.67 -32.70 -57.19
C LYS A 36 3.19 -32.46 -57.49
N GLY A 37 2.95 -31.28 -58.05
CA GLY A 37 2.07 -31.23 -59.21
C GLY A 37 1.20 -29.97 -59.37
N SER A 38 1.61 -29.12 -60.27
CA SER A 38 0.84 -28.46 -61.35
C SER A 38 -0.03 -27.26 -61.07
N ALA A 39 0.36 -26.26 -61.77
CA ALA A 39 -0.24 -25.03 -62.27
C ALA A 39 -1.78 -24.99 -62.42
N GLY A 40 -2.30 -23.79 -62.15
CA GLY A 40 -3.66 -23.35 -62.47
C GLY A 40 -3.81 -21.85 -62.26
N SER A 41 -3.59 -21.08 -63.34
CA SER A 41 -4.00 -19.67 -63.42
C SER A 41 -5.50 -19.53 -63.39
N ALA A 42 -6.01 -18.55 -62.64
CA ALA A 42 -7.18 -17.75 -63.03
C ALA A 42 -7.50 -16.62 -62.06
N SER A 43 -7.39 -15.44 -62.60
CA SER A 43 -8.37 -14.35 -62.58
C SER A 43 -8.68 -13.60 -61.30
N ALA A 44 -8.37 -12.32 -61.37
CA ALA A 44 -8.70 -11.24 -60.43
C ALA A 44 -10.22 -11.06 -60.25
N ALA A 45 -10.63 -10.76 -59.03
CA ALA A 45 -11.82 -9.99 -58.71
C ALA A 45 -11.58 -9.06 -57.55
N PRO A 46 -12.17 -7.86 -57.51
CA PRO A 46 -11.73 -6.76 -56.67
C PRO A 46 -12.42 -6.70 -55.33
N GLY A 47 -11.68 -6.25 -54.33
CA GLY A 47 -12.19 -5.40 -53.25
C GLY A 47 -13.06 -6.07 -52.19
N ALA A 48 -12.40 -6.58 -51.12
CA ALA A 48 -13.05 -6.63 -49.82
C ALA A 48 -12.21 -5.77 -48.83
N PRO A 49 -12.85 -4.91 -48.01
CA PRO A 49 -12.12 -4.08 -47.07
C PRO A 49 -11.50 -4.96 -45.96
N ALA A 50 -10.26 -4.64 -45.63
CA ALA A 50 -9.53 -5.26 -44.52
C ALA A 50 -10.30 -5.12 -43.21
N PRO A 51 -10.35 -6.17 -42.36
CA PRO A 51 -10.91 -6.03 -41.03
C PRO A 51 -10.00 -5.10 -40.20
N SER A 52 -10.57 -3.97 -39.76
CA SER A 52 -9.97 -3.07 -38.81
C SER A 52 -9.63 -3.85 -37.53
N ALA A 53 -8.36 -3.80 -37.14
CA ALA A 53 -7.92 -4.31 -35.85
C ALA A 53 -8.76 -3.65 -34.72
N PRO A 54 -9.17 -4.42 -33.70
CA PRO A 54 -9.85 -3.82 -32.56
C PRO A 54 -8.86 -2.92 -31.86
N ALA A 55 -9.19 -1.63 -31.81
CA ALA A 55 -8.52 -0.68 -30.94
C ALA A 55 -8.60 -1.24 -29.51
N THR A 56 -7.46 -1.51 -28.90
CA THR A 56 -7.33 -1.77 -27.48
C THR A 56 -7.84 -0.53 -26.76
N GLY A 57 -9.14 -0.51 -26.47
CA GLY A 57 -9.78 0.52 -25.68
C GLY A 57 -9.14 0.54 -24.31
N ALA A 58 -8.48 1.65 -23.99
CA ALA A 58 -8.18 1.97 -22.61
C ALA A 58 -9.49 1.85 -21.83
N ALA A 59 -9.51 0.97 -20.82
CA ALA A 59 -10.69 0.73 -20.00
C ALA A 59 -11.09 2.08 -19.38
N ALA A 60 -12.26 2.57 -19.76
CA ALA A 60 -12.84 3.75 -19.15
C ALA A 60 -12.95 3.52 -17.63
N PRO A 61 -12.67 4.53 -16.80
CA PRO A 61 -12.78 4.40 -15.36
C PRO A 61 -14.21 3.98 -15.04
N LYS A 62 -14.34 2.89 -14.27
CA LYS A 62 -15.64 2.39 -13.79
C LYS A 62 -16.27 3.49 -12.91
N THR A 63 -17.22 4.24 -13.42
CA THR A 63 -17.96 5.30 -12.75
C THR A 63 -19.05 4.77 -11.79
N GLY A 64 -18.79 3.66 -11.08
CA GLY A 64 -19.79 2.96 -10.27
C GLY A 64 -19.38 2.62 -8.84
N GLY A 65 -18.33 3.22 -8.28
CA GLY A 65 -17.94 2.98 -6.88
C GLY A 65 -18.44 4.04 -5.90
N SER A 66 -18.39 3.73 -4.59
CA SER A 66 -18.65 4.71 -3.52
C SER A 66 -17.71 5.92 -3.65
N ARG A 67 -18.06 7.05 -2.99
CA ARG A 67 -17.16 8.22 -2.94
C ARG A 67 -15.77 7.81 -2.44
N LEU A 68 -15.70 6.96 -1.44
CA LEU A 68 -14.45 6.51 -0.87
C LEU A 68 -13.63 5.66 -1.87
N GLU A 69 -14.27 4.79 -2.65
CA GLU A 69 -13.58 4.03 -3.71
C GLU A 69 -13.00 4.93 -4.79
N ARG A 70 -13.74 5.95 -5.21
CA ARG A 70 -13.23 6.96 -6.17
C ARG A 70 -12.07 7.77 -5.59
N SER A 71 -12.07 7.98 -4.27
CA SER A 71 -11.01 8.69 -3.55
C SER A 71 -9.72 7.87 -3.39
N ALA A 72 -9.78 6.54 -3.44
CA ALA A 72 -8.61 5.70 -3.26
C ALA A 72 -7.79 5.57 -4.54
N LEU A 73 -6.46 5.46 -4.41
CA LEU A 73 -5.58 5.16 -5.54
C LEU A 73 -5.92 3.81 -6.16
N ALA A 74 -5.80 3.71 -7.47
CA ALA A 74 -6.02 2.50 -8.26
C ALA A 74 -4.83 2.22 -9.17
N GLN A 75 -4.71 0.97 -9.66
CA GLN A 75 -3.68 0.60 -10.62
C GLN A 75 -3.80 1.49 -11.86
N GLY A 76 -2.68 2.05 -12.30
CA GLY A 76 -2.58 2.98 -13.44
C GLY A 76 -2.62 4.48 -13.04
N ASP A 77 -2.98 4.83 -11.80
CA ASP A 77 -3.00 6.23 -11.36
C ASP A 77 -1.60 6.87 -11.29
N LEU A 78 -0.56 6.07 -11.07
CA LEU A 78 0.82 6.51 -10.90
C LEU A 78 1.77 5.67 -11.77
N PRO A 79 2.43 6.27 -12.78
CA PRO A 79 3.46 5.58 -13.56
C PRO A 79 4.65 5.16 -12.69
N GLY A 80 5.09 3.90 -12.82
CA GLY A 80 6.21 3.34 -12.07
C GLY A 80 5.84 2.89 -10.65
N TYR A 81 4.54 2.73 -10.37
CA TYR A 81 4.04 2.15 -9.15
C TYR A 81 3.06 1.01 -9.42
N GLN A 82 3.13 -0.02 -8.61
CA GLN A 82 2.12 -1.06 -8.54
C GLN A 82 1.19 -0.76 -7.37
N ILE A 83 -0.11 -0.69 -7.66
CA ILE A 83 -1.12 -0.36 -6.67
C ILE A 83 -2.12 -1.52 -6.61
N SER A 84 -2.29 -2.09 -5.43
CA SER A 84 -3.20 -3.20 -5.20
C SER A 84 -4.18 -2.86 -4.07
N ALA A 85 -5.39 -3.41 -4.14
CA ALA A 85 -6.28 -3.41 -3.00
C ALA A 85 -5.61 -4.20 -1.86
N GLN A 86 -5.59 -3.63 -0.66
CA GLN A 86 -5.08 -4.30 0.53
C GLN A 86 -6.26 -4.66 1.40
N GLY A 87 -6.49 -5.95 1.56
CA GLY A 87 -7.45 -6.48 2.51
C GLY A 87 -6.91 -6.42 3.95
N LYS A 88 -7.76 -6.82 4.90
CA LYS A 88 -7.31 -7.02 6.29
C LYS A 88 -6.21 -8.07 6.29
N ASN A 89 -5.07 -7.77 6.93
CA ASN A 89 -4.01 -8.76 7.12
C ASN A 89 -4.54 -9.88 8.04
N PRO A 90 -4.63 -11.13 7.57
CA PRO A 90 -5.15 -12.22 8.37
C PRO A 90 -4.27 -12.56 9.59
N ASN A 91 -3.00 -12.15 9.55
CA ASN A 91 -2.04 -12.36 10.65
C ASN A 91 -1.93 -11.13 11.57
N ALA A 92 -2.69 -10.06 11.30
CA ALA A 92 -2.71 -8.92 12.22
C ALA A 92 -3.42 -9.32 13.51
N PRO A 93 -2.85 -9.01 14.68
CA PRO A 93 -3.49 -9.31 15.94
C PRO A 93 -4.83 -8.58 16.05
N ASP A 94 -5.82 -9.27 16.63
CA ASP A 94 -7.08 -8.62 16.98
C ASP A 94 -6.88 -7.74 18.23
N GLY A 95 -7.80 -6.79 18.44
CA GLY A 95 -7.74 -5.92 19.62
C GLY A 95 -7.09 -4.55 19.35
N GLN A 96 -7.19 -3.69 20.34
CA GLN A 96 -6.65 -2.33 20.30
C GLN A 96 -5.22 -2.34 20.84
N PRO A 97 -4.23 -1.78 20.12
CA PRO A 97 -2.90 -1.62 20.67
C PRO A 97 -2.93 -0.79 21.95
N GLN A 98 -2.18 -1.21 22.97
CA GLN A 98 -2.08 -0.48 24.23
C GLN A 98 -0.68 0.08 24.37
N ALA A 99 -0.56 1.41 24.31
CA ALA A 99 0.70 2.09 24.51
C ALA A 99 1.06 2.12 26.02
N ASP A 100 2.34 1.94 26.34
CA ASP A 100 2.89 2.08 27.69
C ASP A 100 2.78 3.52 28.22
N LYS A 101 2.70 4.50 27.32
CA LYS A 101 2.50 5.92 27.60
C LYS A 101 1.17 6.38 27.03
N LYS A 102 0.23 6.79 27.87
CA LYS A 102 -1.10 7.26 27.44
C LYS A 102 -1.05 8.35 26.37
N ALA A 103 -0.08 9.28 26.47
CA ALA A 103 0.09 10.35 25.49
C ALA A 103 0.45 9.82 24.09
N CYS A 104 1.01 8.62 23.99
CA CYS A 104 1.42 7.98 22.73
C CYS A 104 0.36 7.03 22.16
N GLN A 105 -0.76 6.84 22.85
CA GLN A 105 -1.84 5.96 22.40
C GLN A 105 -2.30 6.27 20.96
N PRO A 106 -2.50 7.56 20.55
CA PRO A 106 -2.90 7.86 19.18
C PRO A 106 -1.92 7.36 18.10
N LEU A 107 -0.61 7.32 18.41
CA LEU A 107 0.39 6.78 17.50
C LEU A 107 0.32 5.24 17.42
N ALA A 108 0.06 4.58 18.54
CA ALA A 108 -0.16 3.13 18.55
C ALA A 108 -1.41 2.76 17.75
N ASP A 109 -2.49 3.49 17.93
CA ASP A 109 -3.78 3.27 17.27
C ASP A 109 -3.68 3.41 15.76
N ILE A 110 -3.05 4.49 15.28
CA ILE A 110 -2.90 4.73 13.84
C ILE A 110 -1.95 3.73 13.18
N MET A 111 -0.95 3.23 13.90
CA MET A 111 -0.05 2.18 13.43
C MET A 111 -0.76 0.82 13.34
N GLY A 112 -1.67 0.55 14.24
CA GLY A 112 -2.50 -0.66 14.26
C GLY A 112 -3.72 -0.61 13.35
N ASP A 113 -3.89 0.41 12.53
CA ASP A 113 -5.10 0.64 11.70
C ASP A 113 -6.40 0.76 12.53
N LYS A 114 -6.29 1.21 13.78
CA LYS A 114 -7.42 1.36 14.70
C LYS A 114 -7.43 2.74 15.35
N PRO A 115 -7.54 3.81 14.55
CA PRO A 115 -7.52 5.18 15.07
C PRO A 115 -8.73 5.46 15.99
N ASP A 116 -8.51 6.35 16.96
CA ASP A 116 -9.57 6.92 17.79
C ASP A 116 -9.62 8.45 17.56
N PRO A 117 -10.75 9.00 17.09
CA PRO A 117 -12.03 8.32 16.84
C PRO A 117 -11.97 7.33 15.67
N SER A 118 -12.91 6.37 15.69
CA SER A 118 -12.99 5.35 14.64
C SER A 118 -13.57 5.92 13.35
N ALA A 119 -13.02 5.46 12.23
CA ALA A 119 -13.58 5.76 10.91
C ALA A 119 -14.93 5.06 10.69
N ARG A 120 -15.79 5.66 9.88
CA ARG A 120 -17.05 5.05 9.40
C ARG A 120 -16.76 3.96 8.38
N GLU A 121 -15.81 4.24 7.48
CA GLU A 121 -15.38 3.34 6.42
C GLU A 121 -13.91 3.59 6.14
N THR A 122 -13.17 2.54 5.78
CA THR A 122 -11.75 2.62 5.41
C THR A 122 -11.47 1.71 4.23
N LEU A 123 -10.74 2.23 3.25
CA LEU A 123 -10.17 1.47 2.15
C LEU A 123 -8.65 1.54 2.21
N SER A 124 -7.98 0.40 2.06
CA SER A 124 -6.52 0.31 2.10
C SER A 124 -5.94 -0.10 0.76
N ARG A 125 -4.75 0.43 0.46
CA ARG A 125 -3.97 0.13 -0.75
C ARG A 125 -2.53 -0.15 -0.37
N GLY A 126 -1.97 -1.18 -0.99
CA GLY A 126 -0.52 -1.41 -1.03
C GLY A 126 0.05 -0.77 -2.29
N ILE A 127 1.14 -0.05 -2.16
CA ILE A 127 1.80 0.69 -3.24
C ILE A 127 3.28 0.32 -3.23
N GLY A 128 3.71 -0.42 -4.25
CA GLY A 128 5.11 -0.78 -4.47
C GLY A 128 5.76 0.15 -5.49
N SER A 129 6.95 0.65 -5.20
CA SER A 129 7.71 1.48 -6.12
C SER A 129 8.57 0.63 -7.05
N GLN A 130 8.45 0.83 -8.35
CA GLN A 130 9.37 0.28 -9.36
C GLN A 130 10.61 1.18 -9.53
N LYS A 131 10.54 2.44 -9.09
CA LYS A 131 11.64 3.40 -9.15
C LYS A 131 12.62 3.25 -7.99
N GLN A 132 12.12 2.81 -6.84
CA GLN A 132 12.90 2.60 -5.62
C GLN A 132 12.62 1.20 -5.09
N MET A 133 13.53 0.29 -5.39
CA MET A 133 13.45 -1.10 -4.93
C MET A 133 13.43 -1.15 -3.40
N GLY A 134 12.49 -1.90 -2.85
CA GLY A 134 12.31 -2.04 -1.40
C GLY A 134 11.41 -0.99 -0.74
N LEU A 135 11.05 0.08 -1.41
CA LEU A 135 10.08 1.02 -0.87
C LEU A 135 8.66 0.47 -1.03
N ALA A 136 8.01 0.25 0.10
CA ALA A 136 6.59 -0.08 0.19
C ALA A 136 5.84 1.06 0.87
N VAL A 137 4.69 1.45 0.32
CA VAL A 137 3.79 2.42 0.93
C VAL A 137 2.43 1.75 1.17
N SER A 138 1.93 1.87 2.39
CA SER A 138 0.54 1.54 2.74
C SER A 138 -0.26 2.84 2.78
N ALA A 139 -1.37 2.88 2.05
CA ALA A 139 -2.30 4.00 2.03
C ALA A 139 -3.66 3.56 2.55
N SER A 140 -4.20 4.26 3.54
CA SER A 140 -5.58 4.09 4.01
C SER A 140 -6.34 5.38 3.80
N VAL A 141 -7.49 5.30 3.12
CA VAL A 141 -8.42 6.41 2.94
C VAL A 141 -9.66 6.10 3.76
N SER A 142 -10.01 7.01 4.66
CA SER A 142 -11.06 6.79 5.66
C SER A 142 -12.04 7.93 5.71
N SER A 143 -13.33 7.64 5.88
CA SER A 143 -14.39 8.63 6.09
C SER A 143 -14.74 8.77 7.57
N TYR A 144 -14.97 10.01 8.00
CA TYR A 144 -15.28 10.39 9.38
C TYR A 144 -16.48 11.36 9.41
N SER A 145 -16.86 11.83 10.59
CA SER A 145 -17.44 13.17 10.71
C SER A 145 -16.32 14.20 10.60
N GLU A 146 -16.65 15.43 10.19
CA GLU A 146 -15.62 16.48 10.09
C GLU A 146 -14.98 16.79 11.46
N SER A 147 -15.78 16.76 12.53
CA SER A 147 -15.29 16.94 13.90
C SER A 147 -14.32 15.83 14.33
N ASP A 148 -14.62 14.58 14.00
CA ASP A 148 -13.77 13.44 14.34
C ASP A 148 -12.47 13.46 13.54
N ALA A 149 -12.52 13.84 12.25
CA ALA A 149 -11.33 14.00 11.41
C ALA A 149 -10.40 15.09 11.97
N LYS A 150 -10.94 16.24 12.40
CA LYS A 150 -10.17 17.30 13.07
C LYS A 150 -9.58 16.82 14.40
N ALA A 151 -10.38 16.13 15.23
CA ALA A 151 -9.93 15.59 16.50
C ALA A 151 -8.79 14.58 16.33
N LEU A 152 -8.86 13.71 15.32
CA LEU A 152 -7.79 12.75 15.01
C LEU A 152 -6.47 13.47 14.69
N ILE A 153 -6.49 14.46 13.80
CA ILE A 153 -5.27 15.21 13.44
C ILE A 153 -4.70 15.93 14.67
N ALA A 154 -5.55 16.56 15.48
CA ALA A 154 -5.09 17.26 16.70
C ALA A 154 -4.45 16.29 17.70
N ARG A 155 -5.05 15.11 17.94
CA ARG A 155 -4.47 14.07 18.82
C ARG A 155 -3.14 13.55 18.29
N LEU A 156 -3.02 13.31 16.98
CA LEU A 156 -1.75 12.87 16.39
C LEU A 156 -0.66 13.93 16.53
N LYS A 157 -0.96 15.21 16.27
CA LYS A 157 0.00 16.31 16.47
C LYS A 157 0.50 16.36 17.91
N ALA A 158 -0.40 16.27 18.89
CA ALA A 158 -0.05 16.27 20.32
C ALA A 158 0.79 15.04 20.69
N ALA A 159 0.45 13.86 20.17
CA ALA A 159 1.19 12.63 20.44
C ALA A 159 2.60 12.66 19.82
N VAL A 160 2.77 13.16 18.59
CA VAL A 160 4.09 13.34 17.97
C VAL A 160 4.98 14.24 18.84
N ALA A 161 4.43 15.35 19.34
CA ALA A 161 5.18 16.27 20.21
C ALA A 161 5.57 15.64 21.56
N ALA A 162 4.69 14.79 22.14
CA ALA A 162 4.91 14.20 23.46
C ALA A 162 5.79 12.93 23.45
N CYS A 163 5.91 12.24 22.30
CA CYS A 163 6.48 10.90 22.24
C CYS A 163 7.89 10.84 21.65
N GLY A 164 8.64 11.93 21.62
CA GLY A 164 9.98 12.02 21.03
C GLY A 164 10.98 10.98 21.55
N THR A 165 10.88 10.56 22.81
CA THR A 165 11.73 9.51 23.42
C THR A 165 11.31 8.09 23.02
N GLY A 166 10.16 7.94 22.29
CA GLY A 166 9.60 6.65 21.93
C GLY A 166 8.65 6.10 22.99
N PHE A 167 8.02 4.99 22.62
CA PHE A 167 7.06 4.23 23.44
C PHE A 167 7.04 2.77 22.99
N SER A 168 6.40 1.91 23.77
CA SER A 168 6.06 0.54 23.38
C SER A 168 4.55 0.39 23.30
N ALA A 169 4.08 -0.44 22.38
CA ALA A 169 2.67 -0.80 22.31
C ALA A 169 2.51 -2.31 22.28
N LYS A 170 1.52 -2.80 23.02
CA LYS A 170 1.19 -4.22 23.11
C LYS A 170 -0.20 -4.45 22.54
N VAL A 171 -0.33 -5.47 21.70
CA VAL A 171 -1.61 -6.01 21.25
C VAL A 171 -1.54 -7.52 21.38
N GLU A 172 -2.46 -8.12 22.16
CA GLU A 172 -2.41 -9.53 22.55
C GLU A 172 -1.05 -9.94 23.13
N LYS A 173 -0.33 -10.85 22.47
CA LYS A 173 1.00 -11.35 22.86
C LYS A 173 2.16 -10.63 22.16
N GLN A 174 1.86 -9.75 21.20
CA GLN A 174 2.87 -9.04 20.43
C GLN A 174 3.17 -7.68 21.08
N THR A 175 4.44 -7.34 21.11
CA THR A 175 4.91 -6.03 21.59
C THR A 175 5.79 -5.39 20.52
N GLY A 176 5.41 -4.20 20.09
CA GLY A 176 6.21 -3.35 19.23
C GLY A 176 6.86 -2.21 20.03
N ALA A 177 8.09 -1.88 19.73
CA ALA A 177 8.78 -0.71 20.25
C ALA A 177 8.90 0.35 19.14
N TYR A 178 8.59 1.59 19.48
CA TYR A 178 8.67 2.73 18.58
C TYR A 178 9.64 3.75 19.18
N ARG A 179 10.72 4.04 18.46
CA ARG A 179 11.81 4.89 18.95
C ARG A 179 11.99 6.09 18.06
N GLU A 180 12.59 7.14 18.56
CA GLU A 180 12.97 8.33 17.81
C GLU A 180 11.78 8.93 17.03
N VAL A 181 10.62 9.05 17.68
CA VAL A 181 9.47 9.73 17.08
C VAL A 181 9.82 11.21 16.87
N ARG A 182 9.90 11.62 15.60
CA ARG A 182 10.32 12.99 15.23
C ARG A 182 9.35 13.55 14.21
N ALA A 183 8.83 14.74 14.47
CA ALA A 183 8.07 15.46 13.45
C ALA A 183 8.92 15.60 12.18
N ALA A 184 8.30 15.39 11.02
CA ALA A 184 8.94 15.53 9.72
C ALA A 184 8.40 16.76 9.00
N ASP A 185 9.28 17.52 8.35
CA ASP A 185 8.87 18.59 7.44
C ASP A 185 8.47 17.97 6.09
N TYR A 186 7.18 17.64 6.00
CA TYR A 186 6.61 17.08 4.79
C TYR A 186 5.40 17.92 4.37
N ARG A 187 5.59 18.71 3.32
CA ARG A 187 4.55 19.61 2.81
C ARG A 187 3.67 18.88 1.80
N THR A 188 2.38 18.89 2.04
CA THR A 188 1.35 18.33 1.17
C THR A 188 0.12 19.25 1.19
N GLY A 189 -0.78 19.06 0.23
CA GLY A 189 -2.08 19.71 0.22
C GLY A 189 -2.99 19.21 1.34
N GLY A 190 -4.26 19.58 1.26
CA GLY A 190 -5.29 19.25 2.24
C GLY A 190 -5.49 20.38 3.26
N ASP A 191 -6.52 20.23 4.10
CA ASP A 191 -6.87 21.24 5.10
C ASP A 191 -5.90 21.23 6.28
N GLU A 192 -5.49 20.02 6.70
CA GLU A 192 -4.57 19.80 7.82
C GLU A 192 -3.74 18.56 7.59
N SER A 193 -2.49 18.59 8.06
CA SER A 193 -1.61 17.43 8.00
C SER A 193 -0.73 17.31 9.24
N VAL A 194 -0.26 16.10 9.49
CA VAL A 194 0.80 15.78 10.43
C VAL A 194 1.70 14.72 9.81
N SER A 195 3.01 14.86 9.97
CA SER A 195 3.99 13.92 9.45
C SER A 195 5.09 13.68 10.48
N TRP A 196 5.56 12.45 10.57
CA TRP A 196 6.64 12.05 11.46
C TRP A 196 7.40 10.85 10.95
N THR A 197 8.63 10.70 11.42
CA THR A 197 9.43 9.50 11.27
C THR A 197 9.61 8.82 12.60
N MET A 198 9.84 7.52 12.60
CA MET A 198 10.22 6.74 13.77
C MET A 198 10.90 5.45 13.37
N THR A 199 11.56 4.79 14.30
CA THR A 199 12.05 3.42 14.15
C THR A 199 11.09 2.48 14.84
N ALA A 200 10.43 1.62 14.07
CA ALA A 200 9.59 0.53 14.57
C ALA A 200 10.44 -0.73 14.73
N ALA A 201 10.30 -1.43 15.86
CA ALA A 201 11.00 -2.68 16.14
C ALA A 201 10.05 -3.70 16.77
N ALA A 202 10.08 -4.92 16.26
CA ALA A 202 9.35 -6.07 16.79
C ALA A 202 10.13 -7.36 16.45
N GLU A 203 10.15 -8.31 17.36
CA GLU A 203 10.72 -9.65 17.15
C GLU A 203 12.16 -9.65 16.58
N GLY A 204 12.99 -8.70 17.00
CA GLY A 204 14.38 -8.58 16.55
C GLY A 204 14.57 -7.88 15.20
N VAL A 205 13.50 -7.52 14.52
CA VAL A 205 13.54 -6.72 13.28
C VAL A 205 13.24 -5.27 13.60
N SER A 206 13.98 -4.35 13.00
CA SER A 206 13.71 -2.91 13.09
C SER A 206 13.74 -2.27 11.72
N ALA A 207 12.85 -1.29 11.51
CA ALA A 207 12.78 -0.53 10.28
C ALA A 207 12.42 0.93 10.56
N GLN A 208 12.96 1.83 9.74
CA GLN A 208 12.53 3.21 9.75
C GLN A 208 11.19 3.33 9.02
N VAL A 209 10.28 4.07 9.62
CA VAL A 209 8.93 4.31 9.09
C VAL A 209 8.72 5.82 8.98
N HIS A 210 8.11 6.24 7.88
CA HIS A 210 7.63 7.61 7.70
C HIS A 210 6.12 7.60 7.53
N LEU A 211 5.42 8.37 8.34
CA LEU A 211 3.97 8.53 8.26
C LEU A 211 3.62 9.96 7.86
N VAL A 212 2.59 10.04 7.02
CA VAL A 212 1.93 11.29 6.63
C VAL A 212 0.43 11.06 6.78
N VAL A 213 -0.22 11.88 7.60
CA VAL A 213 -1.68 11.84 7.78
C VAL A 213 -2.25 13.20 7.39
N VAL A 214 -3.20 13.19 6.47
CA VAL A 214 -3.79 14.40 5.89
C VAL A 214 -5.30 14.33 5.98
N ARG A 215 -5.91 15.43 6.40
CA ARG A 215 -7.36 15.64 6.38
C ARG A 215 -7.75 16.52 5.19
N GLU A 216 -8.79 16.13 4.50
CA GLU A 216 -9.49 16.90 3.47
C GLU A 216 -11.00 16.78 3.74
N GLY A 217 -11.58 17.77 4.40
CA GLY A 217 -12.97 17.74 4.86
C GLY A 217 -13.22 16.65 5.91
N ASP A 218 -14.10 15.74 5.58
CA ASP A 218 -14.47 14.55 6.34
C ASP A 218 -13.63 13.30 6.00
N THR A 219 -12.70 13.43 5.11
CA THR A 219 -11.84 12.33 4.64
C THR A 219 -10.43 12.49 5.20
N VAL A 220 -9.89 11.40 5.73
CA VAL A 220 -8.50 11.34 6.20
C VAL A 220 -7.76 10.28 5.41
N VAL A 221 -6.58 10.62 4.92
CA VAL A 221 -5.63 9.67 4.35
C VAL A 221 -4.44 9.50 5.28
N ARG A 222 -4.07 8.24 5.52
CA ARG A 222 -2.81 7.86 6.14
C ARG A 222 -1.93 7.22 5.08
N LEU A 223 -0.72 7.72 4.93
CA LEU A 223 0.34 7.13 4.12
C LEU A 223 1.47 6.70 5.05
N MET A 224 1.88 5.46 4.95
CA MET A 224 2.98 4.91 5.73
C MET A 224 4.00 4.29 4.77
N ALA A 225 5.19 4.84 4.75
CA ALA A 225 6.31 4.31 3.96
C ALA A 225 7.23 3.49 4.85
N LEU A 226 7.65 2.33 4.31
CA LEU A 226 8.59 1.40 4.91
C LEU A 226 9.60 0.98 3.85
N ASP A 227 10.89 0.96 4.18
CA ASP A 227 11.92 0.34 3.36
C ASP A 227 12.18 -1.09 3.86
N VAL A 228 11.84 -2.07 3.02
CA VAL A 228 12.00 -3.51 3.33
C VAL A 228 13.28 -4.10 2.75
N ALA A 229 14.04 -3.36 1.93
CA ALA A 229 15.28 -3.84 1.32
C ALA A 229 16.50 -3.71 2.22
N GLY A 230 16.32 -3.18 3.42
CA GLY A 230 17.36 -3.08 4.45
C GLY A 230 17.81 -1.65 4.73
N ALA A 231 17.91 -1.37 6.00
CA ALA A 231 18.13 -0.17 6.81
C ALA A 231 19.07 0.97 6.31
N ARG A 232 19.44 1.03 5.06
CA ARG A 232 20.35 2.06 4.55
C ARG A 232 19.69 3.25 3.87
N GLN A 233 18.42 3.10 3.47
CA GLN A 233 17.66 4.20 2.87
C GLN A 233 16.60 4.69 3.85
N LYS A 234 16.44 6.00 3.91
CA LYS A 234 15.38 6.61 4.70
C LYS A 234 14.05 6.31 4.03
N ALA A 235 13.18 5.57 4.69
CA ALA A 235 11.81 5.43 4.23
C ALA A 235 11.15 6.82 4.19
N GLN A 236 10.64 7.21 3.05
CA GLN A 236 9.90 8.45 2.87
C GLN A 236 8.71 8.21 1.95
N VAL A 237 7.56 8.75 2.31
CA VAL A 237 6.39 8.77 1.42
C VAL A 237 6.75 9.58 0.18
N PRO A 238 6.70 9.01 -1.04
CA PRO A 238 6.96 9.78 -2.25
C PRO A 238 5.93 10.88 -2.43
N LYS A 239 6.39 12.07 -2.78
CA LYS A 239 5.52 13.24 -2.89
C LYS A 239 4.42 13.04 -3.94
N GLU A 240 4.76 12.44 -5.08
CA GLU A 240 3.80 12.12 -6.14
C GLU A 240 2.69 11.16 -5.70
N VAL A 241 2.96 10.26 -4.73
CA VAL A 241 1.93 9.37 -4.17
C VAL A 241 0.96 10.18 -3.31
N ALA A 242 1.47 11.05 -2.44
CA ALA A 242 0.62 11.89 -1.60
C ALA A 242 -0.20 12.89 -2.42
N ASP A 243 0.43 13.57 -3.37
CA ASP A 243 -0.24 14.57 -4.21
C ASP A 243 -1.34 13.93 -5.08
N LYS A 244 -1.08 12.76 -5.69
CA LYS A 244 -2.09 12.05 -6.47
C LYS A 244 -3.23 11.54 -5.61
N GLN A 245 -2.93 11.03 -4.41
CA GLN A 245 -3.96 10.57 -3.48
C GLN A 245 -4.88 11.72 -3.06
N LEU A 246 -4.33 12.89 -2.76
CA LEU A 246 -5.14 14.06 -2.41
C LEU A 246 -5.95 14.58 -3.60
N ALA A 247 -5.37 14.64 -4.78
CA ALA A 247 -6.09 15.04 -5.99
C ALA A 247 -7.33 14.15 -6.23
N LYS A 248 -7.22 12.83 -5.99
CA LYS A 248 -8.37 11.91 -6.10
C LYS A 248 -9.45 12.18 -5.07
N ILE A 249 -9.07 12.49 -3.82
CA ILE A 249 -10.04 12.86 -2.78
C ILE A 249 -10.79 14.13 -3.19
N GLN A 250 -10.08 15.16 -3.63
CA GLN A 250 -10.67 16.41 -4.06
C GLN A 250 -11.61 16.22 -5.27
N GLN A 251 -11.18 15.43 -6.25
CA GLN A 251 -12.02 15.10 -7.41
C GLN A 251 -13.28 14.32 -7.02
N ALA A 252 -13.17 13.34 -6.13
CA ALA A 252 -14.30 12.53 -5.67
C ALA A 252 -15.32 13.37 -4.85
N ARG A 253 -14.85 14.40 -4.15
CA ARG A 253 -15.72 15.37 -3.44
C ARG A 253 -16.51 16.30 -4.38
N GLN A 254 -15.89 16.69 -5.50
CA GLN A 254 -16.53 17.55 -6.52
C GLN A 254 -17.56 16.80 -7.37
N SER A 255 -17.43 15.47 -7.44
CA SER A 255 -18.28 14.62 -8.29
C SER A 255 -19.45 13.96 -7.53
N GLY A 256 -19.68 14.29 -6.30
CA GLY A 256 -20.76 13.80 -5.44
C GLY A 256 -21.62 14.90 -4.95
#